data_c5974b73fcfe1bad412c22bee4797db0
#
_entry.id   c5974b73fcfe1bad412c22bee4797db0
#
_cell.length_a   1.000
_cell.length_b   1.000
_cell.length_c   1.000
_cell.angle_alpha   90.00
_cell.angle_beta   90.00
_cell.angle_gamma   90.00
#
_symmetry.space_group_name_H-M   'P 1'
#
loop_
_entity.id
_entity.type
_entity.pdbx_description
1 polymer ?
#
loop_
_entity_poly.entity_id
_entity_poly.type
_entity_poly.pdbx_seq_one_letter_code
_entity_poly.pdbx_strand_id
1 'polypeptide(L)'
;RHFFGKPFGNNDPFKDFFGPFQGQDPQQREFKQRSLGSGFIIDRKGYIVTNNHVVENADQIKVKLANEKEFDAKIVGRDPKTDLALIKIDESSDLVPLKIGNSDALKVGTWVVAIGSPFGLEQTVTAGIVSAKGRIIGSGPYDDFIQTDASINPGNSGGPLLNMKGEVVGINTAIIASGQGIGFAIPINMADGIIAQLKTSGEVTRGWLGVSIQDLTPELAEYYKVKDKKGVLVIHAIEGYPAEKGGIKDNDIIIGVDRKTVSTARELSNIIASIAVNKRTAITLIRNGKKKTLYIKIAKQPDEESLARKGKELDAENELGLKVSE
;
A
#
# COMPACT_ATOMS: atom_id res chain seq x y z
N ARG A 1 14.85 -6.27 -19.19
CA ARG A 1 13.51 -5.62 -19.33
C ARG A 1 13.31 -4.74 -18.11
N HIS A 2 13.28 -3.43 -18.36
CA HIS A 2 13.24 -2.36 -17.36
C HIS A 2 12.03 -2.48 -16.44
N PHE A 3 12.26 -2.54 -15.14
CA PHE A 3 11.23 -2.52 -14.07
C PHE A 3 10.80 -1.08 -13.68
N PHE A 4 11.08 -0.10 -14.56
CA PHE A 4 10.47 1.23 -14.55
C PHE A 4 9.49 1.36 -15.72
N GLY A 5 8.67 0.33 -15.94
CA GLY A 5 7.45 0.49 -16.74
C GLY A 5 6.51 1.39 -15.96
N LYS A 6 5.83 2.33 -16.69
CA LYS A 6 4.76 3.18 -16.17
C LYS A 6 3.92 2.35 -15.21
N PRO A 7 3.66 2.80 -13.98
CA PRO A 7 2.65 2.17 -13.15
C PRO A 7 1.35 2.28 -13.93
N PHE A 8 0.74 1.14 -14.19
CA PHE A 8 -0.50 1.01 -14.92
C PHE A 8 -0.40 1.33 -16.43
N GLY A 9 -0.22 0.28 -17.24
CA GLY A 9 -0.82 0.24 -18.57
C GLY A 9 -2.32 0.55 -18.44
N ASN A 10 -3.01 0.81 -19.55
CA ASN A 10 -4.43 1.23 -19.62
C ASN A 10 -5.49 0.45 -18.80
N ASN A 11 -5.09 -0.44 -17.89
CA ASN A 11 -5.93 -1.21 -16.98
C ASN A 11 -5.63 -0.81 -15.53
N ASP A 12 -6.15 0.33 -15.10
CA ASP A 12 -6.24 0.70 -13.70
C ASP A 12 -7.45 -0.03 -13.09
N PRO A 13 -7.27 -1.00 -12.17
CA PRO A 13 -8.36 -1.77 -11.60
C PRO A 13 -9.38 -0.90 -10.87
N PHE A 14 -9.00 0.30 -10.43
CA PHE A 14 -9.92 1.27 -9.85
C PHE A 14 -10.76 1.96 -10.92
N LYS A 15 -10.21 2.27 -12.11
CA LYS A 15 -10.98 2.84 -13.23
C LYS A 15 -12.00 1.85 -13.78
N ASP A 16 -11.64 0.57 -13.87
CA ASP A 16 -12.55 -0.48 -14.31
C ASP A 16 -13.68 -0.70 -13.30
N PHE A 17 -13.42 -0.49 -12.01
CA PHE A 17 -14.40 -0.64 -10.96
C PHE A 17 -15.37 0.55 -10.86
N PHE A 18 -14.88 1.77 -11.03
CA PHE A 18 -15.68 2.99 -10.94
C PHE A 18 -16.13 3.54 -12.29
N GLY A 19 -15.48 3.12 -13.40
CA GLY A 19 -15.75 3.59 -14.76
C GLY A 19 -17.21 3.45 -15.22
N PRO A 20 -17.94 2.37 -14.93
CA PRO A 20 -19.35 2.22 -15.30
C PRO A 20 -20.30 3.23 -14.65
N PHE A 21 -19.88 3.88 -13.56
CA PHE A 21 -20.65 4.91 -12.85
C PHE A 21 -20.35 6.34 -13.31
N GLN A 22 -19.35 6.52 -14.19
CA GLN A 22 -19.10 7.77 -14.89
C GLN A 22 -19.99 7.82 -16.13
N GLY A 23 -21.20 8.35 -15.99
CA GLY A 23 -22.16 8.47 -17.09
C GLY A 23 -21.57 9.23 -18.29
N GLN A 24 -21.54 8.56 -19.44
CA GLN A 24 -21.29 9.16 -20.72
C GLN A 24 -22.51 9.98 -21.16
N ASP A 25 -22.43 11.31 -21.03
CA ASP A 25 -23.25 12.19 -21.83
C ASP A 25 -22.50 13.50 -22.09
N PRO A 26 -22.19 13.86 -23.36
CA PRO A 26 -21.34 14.98 -23.72
C PRO A 26 -22.14 16.27 -23.93
N GLN A 27 -22.96 16.67 -22.97
CA GLN A 27 -23.58 18.01 -22.98
C GLN A 27 -23.27 18.74 -21.68
N GLN A 28 -22.57 19.86 -21.82
CA GLN A 28 -22.18 20.83 -20.79
C GLN A 28 -23.33 21.16 -19.83
N ARG A 29 -23.30 20.53 -18.66
CA ARG A 29 -23.89 21.00 -17.41
C ARG A 29 -22.85 20.73 -16.33
N GLU A 30 -22.63 21.69 -15.42
CA GLU A 30 -21.86 21.48 -14.20
C GLU A 30 -22.47 20.30 -13.42
N PHE A 31 -22.08 19.10 -13.76
CA PHE A 31 -22.46 17.91 -13.00
C PHE A 31 -21.59 17.85 -11.76
N LYS A 32 -22.16 18.11 -10.59
CA LYS A 32 -21.59 17.67 -9.33
C LYS A 32 -21.49 16.15 -9.35
N GLN A 33 -20.34 15.65 -9.74
CA GLN A 33 -20.04 14.23 -9.71
C GLN A 33 -19.96 13.83 -8.22
N ARG A 34 -20.88 12.99 -7.77
CA ARG A 34 -20.85 12.47 -6.40
C ARG A 34 -20.07 11.16 -6.39
N SER A 35 -18.90 11.16 -5.77
CA SER A 35 -18.22 9.92 -5.38
C SER A 35 -18.86 9.41 -4.09
N LEU A 36 -19.11 8.11 -4.02
CA LEU A 36 -19.68 7.46 -2.84
C LEU A 36 -18.66 6.49 -2.26
N GLY A 37 -18.50 6.51 -0.96
CA GLY A 37 -17.61 5.63 -0.24
C GLY A 37 -18.01 5.53 1.22
N SER A 38 -17.28 4.70 1.95
CA SER A 38 -17.46 4.49 3.38
C SER A 38 -16.21 4.91 4.15
N GLY A 39 -16.34 4.96 5.46
CA GLY A 39 -15.25 5.19 6.39
C GLY A 39 -15.62 4.71 7.78
N PHE A 40 -14.67 4.75 8.69
CA PHE A 40 -14.94 4.46 10.09
C PHE A 40 -14.17 5.38 11.02
N ILE A 41 -14.77 5.70 12.15
CA ILE A 41 -14.23 6.58 13.18
C ILE A 41 -13.16 5.81 13.96
N ILE A 42 -11.97 6.40 14.12
CA ILE A 42 -10.84 5.81 14.85
C ILE A 42 -10.61 6.44 16.23
N ASP A 43 -11.16 7.64 16.48
CA ASP A 43 -11.10 8.24 17.79
C ASP A 43 -12.25 9.24 18.03
N ARG A 44 -12.41 9.66 19.31
CA ARG A 44 -13.46 10.62 19.70
C ARG A 44 -13.20 12.06 19.25
N LYS A 45 -12.06 12.33 18.59
CA LYS A 45 -11.72 13.66 18.06
C LYS A 45 -12.23 13.85 16.63
N GLY A 46 -12.99 12.88 16.11
CA GLY A 46 -13.62 12.95 14.78
C GLY A 46 -12.73 12.54 13.63
N TYR A 47 -11.63 11.83 13.88
CA TYR A 47 -10.81 11.27 12.82
C TYR A 47 -11.46 10.03 12.21
N ILE A 48 -11.52 9.98 10.89
CA ILE A 48 -12.15 8.93 10.10
C ILE A 48 -11.16 8.43 9.07
N VAL A 49 -11.01 7.11 8.98
CA VAL A 49 -10.23 6.44 7.95
C VAL A 49 -11.14 6.10 6.78
N THR A 50 -10.65 6.31 5.56
CA THR A 50 -11.28 5.92 4.29
C THR A 50 -10.21 5.63 3.24
N ASN A 51 -10.61 5.31 2.00
CA ASN A 51 -9.66 5.19 0.89
C ASN A 51 -9.32 6.55 0.26
N ASN A 52 -8.13 6.65 -0.33
CA ASN A 52 -7.70 7.83 -1.06
C ASN A 52 -8.60 8.10 -2.27
N HIS A 53 -8.89 7.08 -3.09
CA HIS A 53 -9.72 7.23 -4.28
C HIS A 53 -11.16 7.72 -3.99
N VAL A 54 -11.65 7.57 -2.75
CA VAL A 54 -12.96 8.10 -2.33
C VAL A 54 -12.93 9.62 -2.21
N VAL A 55 -11.80 10.21 -1.85
CA VAL A 55 -11.67 11.65 -1.51
C VAL A 55 -10.72 12.44 -2.40
N GLU A 56 -9.97 11.79 -3.31
CA GLU A 56 -8.86 12.45 -4.05
C GLU A 56 -9.28 13.61 -4.95
N ASN A 57 -10.48 13.52 -5.54
CA ASN A 57 -11.01 14.53 -6.47
C ASN A 57 -12.21 15.30 -5.89
N ALA A 58 -12.38 15.26 -4.57
CA ALA A 58 -13.53 15.89 -3.93
C ALA A 58 -13.25 17.36 -3.61
N ASP A 59 -14.06 18.27 -4.15
CA ASP A 59 -14.08 19.69 -3.76
C ASP A 59 -14.68 19.87 -2.36
N GLN A 60 -15.64 19.02 -1.98
CA GLN A 60 -16.31 19.02 -0.68
C GLN A 60 -16.58 17.58 -0.24
N ILE A 61 -16.26 17.30 1.02
CA ILE A 61 -16.51 16.00 1.63
C ILE A 61 -17.58 16.15 2.68
N LYS A 62 -18.66 15.36 2.56
CA LYS A 62 -19.69 15.23 3.56
C LYS A 62 -19.70 13.84 4.16
N VAL A 63 -19.74 13.76 5.46
CA VAL A 63 -19.82 12.51 6.23
C VAL A 63 -21.21 12.42 6.84
N LYS A 64 -21.92 11.36 6.51
CA LYS A 64 -23.19 11.01 7.13
C LYS A 64 -22.95 9.88 8.13
N LEU A 65 -23.29 10.12 9.40
CA LEU A 65 -23.14 9.12 10.45
C LEU A 65 -24.38 8.20 10.51
N ALA A 66 -24.27 7.09 11.26
CA ALA A 66 -25.35 6.13 11.47
C ALA A 66 -26.61 6.74 12.12
N ASN A 67 -26.48 7.85 12.81
CA ASN A 67 -27.59 8.59 13.40
C ASN A 67 -28.18 9.64 12.45
N GLU A 68 -27.94 9.53 11.14
CA GLU A 68 -28.39 10.40 10.06
C GLU A 68 -27.82 11.82 10.07
N LYS A 69 -27.01 12.19 11.07
CA LYS A 69 -26.36 13.52 11.12
C LYS A 69 -25.29 13.63 10.04
N GLU A 70 -25.27 14.76 9.35
CA GLU A 70 -24.28 15.09 8.31
C GLU A 70 -23.30 16.14 8.82
N PHE A 71 -22.03 15.97 8.46
CA PHE A 71 -20.94 16.87 8.81
C PHE A 71 -20.07 17.15 7.60
N ASP A 72 -19.60 18.38 7.48
CA ASP A 72 -18.50 18.67 6.57
C ASP A 72 -17.20 18.11 7.13
N ALA A 73 -16.40 17.48 6.27
CA ALA A 73 -15.13 16.90 6.64
C ALA A 73 -13.98 17.57 5.90
N LYS A 74 -12.81 17.60 6.55
CA LYS A 74 -11.56 18.10 5.99
C LYS A 74 -10.59 16.94 5.80
N ILE A 75 -9.85 16.94 4.69
CA ILE A 75 -8.75 16.02 4.50
C ILE A 75 -7.61 16.40 5.46
N VAL A 76 -7.21 15.46 6.31
CA VAL A 76 -6.04 15.60 7.19
C VAL A 76 -4.78 15.20 6.43
N GLY A 77 -4.85 14.12 5.66
CA GLY A 77 -3.78 13.66 4.81
C GLY A 77 -4.19 12.48 3.94
N ARG A 78 -3.41 12.20 2.91
CA ARG A 78 -3.67 11.13 1.94
C ARG A 78 -2.39 10.39 1.59
N ASP A 79 -2.53 9.11 1.29
CA ASP A 79 -1.48 8.27 0.75
C ASP A 79 -1.95 7.51 -0.49
N PRO A 80 -1.76 8.06 -1.69
CA PRO A 80 -2.15 7.40 -2.94
C PRO A 80 -1.47 6.04 -3.16
N LYS A 81 -0.25 5.84 -2.62
CA LYS A 81 0.52 4.60 -2.82
C LYS A 81 -0.06 3.38 -2.12
N THR A 82 -0.87 3.58 -1.08
CA THR A 82 -1.58 2.52 -0.35
C THR A 82 -3.08 2.69 -0.37
N ASP A 83 -3.58 3.68 -1.13
CA ASP A 83 -4.99 4.01 -1.23
C ASP A 83 -5.66 4.31 0.12
N LEU A 84 -4.97 5.04 1.00
CA LEU A 84 -5.48 5.44 2.31
C LEU A 84 -5.66 6.95 2.41
N ALA A 85 -6.70 7.37 3.13
CA ALA A 85 -6.93 8.76 3.51
C ALA A 85 -7.40 8.86 4.95
N LEU A 86 -7.02 9.96 5.59
CA LEU A 86 -7.50 10.37 6.89
C LEU A 86 -8.25 11.68 6.72
N ILE A 87 -9.52 11.68 7.11
CA ILE A 87 -10.37 12.87 7.13
C ILE A 87 -10.81 13.19 8.56
N LYS A 88 -11.29 14.38 8.79
CA LYS A 88 -11.74 14.83 10.11
C LYS A 88 -13.04 15.61 10.04
N ILE A 89 -13.96 15.31 10.93
CA ILE A 89 -15.17 16.09 11.21
C ILE A 89 -14.99 16.85 12.52
N ASP A 90 -15.58 18.03 12.60
CA ASP A 90 -15.56 18.87 13.83
C ASP A 90 -16.77 18.53 14.72
N GLU A 91 -16.87 17.28 15.15
CA GLU A 91 -17.86 16.76 16.10
C GLU A 91 -17.13 15.92 17.14
N SER A 92 -17.48 16.09 18.40
CA SER A 92 -16.88 15.34 19.51
C SER A 92 -17.90 14.67 20.43
N SER A 93 -19.18 15.01 20.29
CA SER A 93 -20.24 14.38 21.07
C SER A 93 -20.73 13.12 20.35
N ASP A 94 -20.93 12.06 21.10
CA ASP A 94 -21.56 10.79 20.65
C ASP A 94 -20.78 9.97 19.60
N LEU A 95 -19.51 10.29 19.32
CA LEU A 95 -18.70 9.48 18.44
C LEU A 95 -18.23 8.20 19.13
N VAL A 96 -18.49 7.06 18.50
CA VAL A 96 -18.05 5.74 18.97
C VAL A 96 -16.94 5.21 18.04
N PRO A 97 -15.66 5.30 18.44
CA PRO A 97 -14.56 4.78 17.64
C PRO A 97 -14.61 3.25 17.56
N LEU A 98 -14.27 2.69 16.40
CA LEU A 98 -14.05 1.27 16.27
C LEU A 98 -12.71 0.86 16.91
N LYS A 99 -12.71 -0.32 17.50
CA LYS A 99 -11.51 -0.91 18.08
C LYS A 99 -10.62 -1.46 16.96
N ILE A 100 -9.36 -1.10 16.97
CA ILE A 100 -8.36 -1.64 16.05
C ILE A 100 -7.95 -3.04 16.51
N GLY A 101 -8.01 -3.99 15.59
CA GLY A 101 -7.60 -5.38 15.80
C GLY A 101 -6.17 -5.65 15.34
N ASN A 102 -5.91 -6.92 15.00
CA ASN A 102 -4.60 -7.37 14.52
C ASN A 102 -4.76 -8.23 13.26
N SER A 103 -4.42 -7.67 12.10
CA SER A 103 -4.50 -8.37 10.81
C SER A 103 -3.42 -9.45 10.65
N ASP A 104 -2.30 -9.37 11.35
CA ASP A 104 -1.25 -10.39 11.27
C ASP A 104 -1.70 -11.70 11.91
N ALA A 105 -2.54 -11.62 12.96
CA ALA A 105 -3.10 -12.75 13.66
C ALA A 105 -4.23 -13.47 12.90
N LEU A 106 -4.79 -12.86 11.83
CA LEU A 106 -5.81 -13.48 11.01
C LEU A 106 -5.27 -14.73 10.31
N LYS A 107 -6.10 -15.77 10.29
CA LYS A 107 -5.84 -17.00 9.55
C LYS A 107 -6.82 -17.12 8.38
N VAL A 108 -6.38 -17.74 7.29
CA VAL A 108 -7.28 -18.14 6.20
C VAL A 108 -8.38 -19.04 6.79
N GLY A 109 -9.63 -18.80 6.36
CA GLY A 109 -10.82 -19.44 6.91
C GLY A 109 -11.46 -18.72 8.11
N THR A 110 -10.83 -17.66 8.66
CA THR A 110 -11.44 -16.86 9.74
C THR A 110 -12.62 -16.05 9.20
N TRP A 111 -13.74 -16.08 9.91
CA TRP A 111 -14.91 -15.25 9.59
C TRP A 111 -14.60 -13.76 9.74
N VAL A 112 -15.08 -12.99 8.77
CA VAL A 112 -14.97 -11.52 8.73
C VAL A 112 -16.27 -10.90 8.26
N VAL A 113 -16.48 -9.65 8.65
CA VAL A 113 -17.68 -8.86 8.30
C VAL A 113 -17.23 -7.57 7.66
N ALA A 114 -17.69 -7.30 6.45
CA ALA A 114 -17.47 -6.02 5.77
C ALA A 114 -18.70 -5.13 5.98
N ILE A 115 -18.43 -3.86 6.34
CA ILE A 115 -19.48 -2.85 6.52
C ILE A 115 -19.21 -1.70 5.56
N GLY A 116 -20.27 -1.15 5.00
CA GLY A 116 -20.22 0.01 4.13
C GLY A 116 -21.61 0.52 3.76
N SER A 117 -21.67 1.47 2.84
CA SER A 117 -22.91 2.02 2.30
C SER A 117 -22.90 1.91 0.77
N PRO A 118 -23.11 0.70 0.23
CA PRO A 118 -23.09 0.51 -1.22
C PRO A 118 -24.21 1.32 -1.87
N PHE A 119 -23.86 1.98 -2.96
CA PHE A 119 -24.79 2.82 -3.76
C PHE A 119 -25.42 4.00 -3.00
N GLY A 120 -24.86 4.39 -1.83
CA GLY A 120 -25.46 5.44 -0.99
C GLY A 120 -26.79 5.03 -0.34
N LEU A 121 -27.15 3.76 -0.42
CA LEU A 121 -28.21 3.14 0.36
C LEU A 121 -27.74 2.99 1.80
N GLU A 122 -28.66 2.73 2.74
CA GLU A 122 -28.35 2.56 4.17
C GLU A 122 -27.17 1.59 4.42
N GLN A 123 -26.65 1.61 5.65
CA GLN A 123 -25.55 0.73 6.05
C GLN A 123 -25.82 -0.73 5.69
N THR A 124 -24.92 -1.31 4.94
CA THR A 124 -24.98 -2.71 4.52
C THR A 124 -23.87 -3.50 5.20
N VAL A 125 -24.25 -4.68 5.67
CA VAL A 125 -23.35 -5.64 6.31
C VAL A 125 -23.29 -6.89 5.46
N THR A 126 -22.08 -7.30 5.09
CA THR A 126 -21.82 -8.57 4.40
C THR A 126 -20.86 -9.41 5.22
N ALA A 127 -20.97 -10.73 5.15
CA ALA A 127 -20.10 -11.65 5.88
C ALA A 127 -19.46 -12.67 4.94
N GLY A 128 -18.28 -13.09 5.28
CA GLY A 128 -17.51 -14.10 4.56
C GLY A 128 -16.30 -14.53 5.39
N ILE A 129 -15.30 -15.08 4.73
CA ILE A 129 -14.07 -15.54 5.36
C ILE A 129 -12.84 -14.82 4.78
N VAL A 130 -11.74 -14.89 5.48
CA VAL A 130 -10.42 -14.60 4.91
C VAL A 130 -10.07 -15.72 3.92
N SER A 131 -10.13 -15.44 2.62
CA SER A 131 -9.84 -16.41 1.56
C SER A 131 -8.35 -16.57 1.33
N ALA A 132 -7.58 -15.49 1.47
CA ALA A 132 -6.11 -15.47 1.38
C ALA A 132 -5.53 -14.22 2.04
N LYS A 133 -4.20 -14.20 2.22
CA LYS A 133 -3.42 -13.04 2.67
C LYS A 133 -2.25 -12.79 1.73
N GLY A 134 -1.71 -11.58 1.73
CA GLY A 134 -0.56 -11.23 0.90
C GLY A 134 -0.86 -11.15 -0.59
N ARG A 135 -2.11 -10.79 -0.96
CA ARG A 135 -2.48 -10.71 -2.37
C ARG A 135 -1.95 -9.45 -3.03
N ILE A 136 -1.43 -9.65 -4.23
CA ILE A 136 -0.89 -8.62 -5.11
C ILE A 136 -1.84 -8.53 -6.30
N ILE A 137 -2.48 -7.39 -6.50
CA ILE A 137 -3.46 -7.18 -7.58
C ILE A 137 -3.00 -6.13 -8.60
N GLY A 138 -1.83 -5.52 -8.38
CA GLY A 138 -1.27 -4.50 -9.27
C GLY A 138 -1.84 -3.10 -9.05
N SER A 139 -2.51 -2.84 -7.92
CA SER A 139 -3.08 -1.52 -7.59
C SER A 139 -2.04 -0.54 -7.06
N GLY A 140 -0.92 -1.03 -6.54
CA GLY A 140 0.14 -0.17 -6.01
C GLY A 140 1.45 -0.92 -5.71
N PRO A 141 2.52 -0.15 -5.45
CA PRO A 141 3.83 -0.72 -5.15
C PRO A 141 3.87 -1.46 -3.80
N TYR A 142 2.91 -1.20 -2.93
CA TYR A 142 2.82 -1.76 -1.57
C TYR A 142 1.63 -2.71 -1.39
N ASP A 143 1.11 -3.30 -2.47
CA ASP A 143 0.04 -4.29 -2.40
C ASP A 143 0.37 -5.42 -1.43
N ASP A 144 -0.51 -5.66 -0.47
CA ASP A 144 -0.44 -6.75 0.50
C ASP A 144 -1.84 -7.01 1.05
N PHE A 145 -2.79 -7.36 0.16
CA PHE A 145 -4.20 -7.38 0.52
C PHE A 145 -4.63 -8.65 1.25
N ILE A 146 -5.60 -8.49 2.14
CA ILE A 146 -6.46 -9.57 2.62
C ILE A 146 -7.51 -9.81 1.53
N GLN A 147 -7.62 -11.05 1.05
CA GLN A 147 -8.70 -11.48 0.17
C GLN A 147 -9.85 -12.05 1.01
N THR A 148 -11.09 -11.67 0.67
CA THR A 148 -12.31 -12.17 1.33
C THR A 148 -13.39 -12.45 0.29
N ASP A 149 -14.28 -13.38 0.59
CA ASP A 149 -15.52 -13.63 -0.14
C ASP A 149 -16.74 -12.90 0.45
N ALA A 150 -16.56 -12.15 1.54
CA ALA A 150 -17.53 -11.14 1.96
C ALA A 150 -17.77 -10.18 0.79
N SER A 151 -19.02 -9.97 0.41
CA SER A 151 -19.36 -9.17 -0.75
C SER A 151 -18.92 -7.72 -0.59
N ILE A 152 -17.95 -7.29 -1.40
CA ILE A 152 -17.52 -5.91 -1.54
C ILE A 152 -18.15 -5.35 -2.81
N ASN A 153 -18.77 -4.19 -2.73
CA ASN A 153 -19.43 -3.51 -3.84
C ASN A 153 -19.06 -2.02 -3.82
N PRO A 154 -19.21 -1.27 -4.94
CA PRO A 154 -19.06 0.18 -4.97
C PRO A 154 -19.83 0.85 -3.82
N GLY A 155 -19.10 1.63 -3.00
CA GLY A 155 -19.61 2.26 -1.79
C GLY A 155 -19.14 1.60 -0.48
N ASN A 156 -18.68 0.34 -0.48
CA ASN A 156 -18.05 -0.28 0.69
C ASN A 156 -16.58 0.16 0.85
N SER A 157 -15.96 0.69 -0.21
CA SER A 157 -14.57 1.17 -0.20
C SER A 157 -14.36 2.20 0.91
N GLY A 158 -13.29 2.02 1.70
CA GLY A 158 -12.97 2.81 2.89
C GLY A 158 -13.66 2.35 4.16
N GLY A 159 -14.69 1.51 4.07
CA GLY A 159 -15.35 0.91 5.21
C GLY A 159 -14.51 -0.17 5.90
N PRO A 160 -14.84 -0.55 7.15
CA PRO A 160 -14.07 -1.52 7.91
C PRO A 160 -14.36 -2.95 7.49
N LEU A 161 -13.32 -3.79 7.50
CA LEU A 161 -13.43 -5.23 7.60
C LEU A 161 -13.20 -5.62 9.06
N LEU A 162 -14.19 -6.24 9.68
CA LEU A 162 -14.20 -6.59 11.10
C LEU A 162 -13.98 -8.08 11.32
N ASN A 163 -13.34 -8.44 12.42
CA ASN A 163 -13.36 -9.80 12.95
C ASN A 163 -14.65 -10.04 13.78
N MET A 164 -14.86 -11.28 14.23
CA MET A 164 -16.05 -11.65 15.03
C MET A 164 -16.09 -11.04 16.45
N LYS A 165 -15.06 -10.25 16.83
CA LYS A 165 -15.04 -9.46 18.08
C LYS A 165 -15.41 -7.99 17.83
N GLY A 166 -15.76 -7.62 16.60
CA GLY A 166 -16.04 -6.24 16.20
C GLY A 166 -14.78 -5.37 16.11
N GLU A 167 -13.59 -5.96 15.97
CA GLU A 167 -12.34 -5.23 15.83
C GLU A 167 -11.98 -5.08 14.34
N VAL A 168 -11.50 -3.91 13.94
CA VAL A 168 -11.09 -3.63 12.56
C VAL A 168 -9.81 -4.40 12.26
N VAL A 169 -9.87 -5.27 11.25
CA VAL A 169 -8.74 -6.08 10.78
C VAL A 169 -8.31 -5.70 9.36
N GLY A 170 -9.13 -4.92 8.66
CA GLY A 170 -8.81 -4.41 7.32
C GLY A 170 -9.69 -3.24 6.91
N ILE A 171 -9.35 -2.62 5.79
CA ILE A 171 -10.08 -1.53 5.16
C ILE A 171 -10.49 -2.02 3.77
N ASN A 172 -11.80 -2.13 3.52
CA ASN A 172 -12.33 -2.57 2.24
C ASN A 172 -11.87 -1.61 1.15
N THR A 173 -11.37 -2.10 0.00
CA THR A 173 -10.84 -1.20 -1.01
C THR A 173 -11.21 -1.56 -2.45
N ALA A 174 -11.10 -2.81 -2.87
CA ALA A 174 -11.25 -3.18 -4.26
C ALA A 174 -11.92 -4.55 -4.45
N ILE A 175 -12.38 -4.78 -5.68
CA ILE A 175 -12.80 -6.10 -6.17
C ILE A 175 -12.11 -6.37 -7.52
N ILE A 176 -12.02 -7.63 -7.89
CA ILE A 176 -11.77 -8.03 -9.28
C ILE A 176 -13.14 -8.12 -9.97
N ALA A 177 -13.46 -7.17 -10.82
CA ALA A 177 -14.76 -7.06 -11.47
C ALA A 177 -15.14 -8.31 -12.30
N SER A 178 -14.18 -9.07 -12.79
CA SER A 178 -14.38 -10.33 -13.54
C SER A 178 -14.60 -11.56 -12.65
N GLY A 179 -14.50 -11.42 -11.31
CA GLY A 179 -14.62 -12.54 -10.38
C GLY A 179 -15.66 -12.28 -9.29
N GLN A 180 -16.67 -13.16 -9.18
CA GLN A 180 -17.61 -13.10 -8.06
C GLN A 180 -16.95 -13.63 -6.77
N GLY A 181 -17.24 -13.00 -5.62
CA GLY A 181 -16.70 -13.43 -4.33
C GLY A 181 -15.21 -13.17 -4.15
N ILE A 182 -14.63 -12.19 -4.84
CA ILE A 182 -13.23 -11.81 -4.71
C ILE A 182 -13.14 -10.34 -4.31
N GLY A 183 -13.21 -10.09 -3.00
CA GLY A 183 -13.00 -8.79 -2.39
C GLY A 183 -11.62 -8.66 -1.79
N PHE A 184 -11.12 -7.42 -1.69
CA PHE A 184 -9.82 -7.10 -1.11
C PHE A 184 -9.94 -6.02 -0.05
N ALA A 185 -9.15 -6.18 1.01
CA ALA A 185 -9.02 -5.19 2.07
C ALA A 185 -7.55 -4.94 2.41
N ILE A 186 -7.22 -3.68 2.67
CA ILE A 186 -5.90 -3.27 3.17
C ILE A 186 -5.76 -3.76 4.61
N PRO A 187 -4.70 -4.51 4.98
CA PRO A 187 -4.49 -4.97 6.35
C PRO A 187 -4.38 -3.81 7.33
N ILE A 188 -5.06 -3.89 8.48
CA ILE A 188 -5.06 -2.79 9.45
C ILE A 188 -3.68 -2.53 10.05
N ASN A 189 -2.83 -3.58 10.23
CA ASN A 189 -1.48 -3.39 10.75
C ASN A 189 -0.58 -2.60 9.79
N MET A 190 -0.80 -2.71 8.46
CA MET A 190 -0.14 -1.85 7.48
C MET A 190 -0.67 -0.41 7.58
N ALA A 191 -1.99 -0.27 7.67
CA ALA A 191 -2.66 1.04 7.71
C ALA A 191 -2.32 1.85 8.98
N ASP A 192 -2.13 1.21 10.13
CA ASP A 192 -1.93 1.87 11.43
C ASP A 192 -0.73 2.83 11.42
N GLY A 193 0.41 2.36 10.92
CA GLY A 193 1.61 3.20 10.78
C GLY A 193 1.45 4.37 9.81
N ILE A 194 0.64 4.20 8.76
CA ILE A 194 0.30 5.23 7.78
C ILE A 194 -0.64 6.25 8.40
N ILE A 195 -1.72 5.80 9.04
CA ILE A 195 -2.69 6.65 9.73
C ILE A 195 -2.02 7.53 10.78
N ALA A 196 -1.08 6.97 11.56
CA ALA A 196 -0.31 7.73 12.55
C ALA A 196 0.51 8.86 11.90
N GLN A 197 1.13 8.62 10.75
CA GLN A 197 1.86 9.66 10.01
C GLN A 197 0.91 10.70 9.41
N LEU A 198 -0.19 10.29 8.76
CA LEU A 198 -1.18 11.20 8.22
C LEU A 198 -1.75 12.12 9.31
N LYS A 199 -1.97 11.59 10.53
CA LYS A 199 -2.48 12.35 11.67
C LYS A 199 -1.48 13.39 12.20
N THR A 200 -0.18 13.13 12.12
CA THR A 200 0.87 13.99 12.69
C THR A 200 1.44 14.98 11.68
N SER A 201 1.64 14.58 10.44
CA SER A 201 2.32 15.37 9.39
C SER A 201 1.48 15.63 8.15
N GLY A 202 0.31 14.99 8.01
CA GLY A 202 -0.52 15.08 6.80
C GLY A 202 0.01 14.30 5.60
N GLU A 203 1.21 13.76 5.68
CA GLU A 203 1.89 13.03 4.61
C GLU A 203 2.61 11.77 5.12
N VAL A 204 2.85 10.82 4.21
CA VAL A 204 3.55 9.57 4.53
C VAL A 204 4.98 9.65 4.05
N THR A 205 5.90 9.52 4.98
CA THR A 205 7.33 9.42 4.70
C THR A 205 7.75 7.96 4.76
N ARG A 206 8.39 7.47 3.69
CA ARG A 206 8.85 6.09 3.59
C ARG A 206 10.37 5.99 3.68
N GLY A 207 10.81 4.93 4.34
CA GLY A 207 12.22 4.55 4.32
C GLY A 207 12.66 4.10 2.93
N TRP A 208 13.93 4.37 2.61
CA TRP A 208 14.55 4.06 1.33
C TRP A 208 15.94 3.48 1.51
N LEU A 209 16.22 2.39 0.81
CA LEU A 209 17.54 1.74 0.83
C LEU A 209 18.38 2.11 -0.39
N GLY A 210 17.76 2.32 -1.55
CA GLY A 210 18.45 2.64 -2.80
C GLY A 210 19.08 1.43 -3.45
N VAL A 211 18.25 0.40 -3.72
CA VAL A 211 18.66 -0.82 -4.43
C VAL A 211 17.68 -1.15 -5.55
N SER A 212 18.20 -1.66 -6.66
CA SER A 212 17.43 -2.40 -7.64
C SER A 212 17.45 -3.88 -7.26
N ILE A 213 16.30 -4.51 -7.19
CA ILE A 213 16.14 -5.85 -6.62
C ILE A 213 15.22 -6.73 -7.47
N GLN A 214 15.40 -8.04 -7.34
CA GLN A 214 14.49 -9.03 -7.89
C GLN A 214 14.33 -10.22 -6.94
N ASP A 215 13.24 -10.97 -7.13
CA ASP A 215 13.02 -12.21 -6.39
C ASP A 215 14.09 -13.24 -6.73
N LEU A 216 14.48 -14.04 -5.74
CA LEU A 216 15.44 -15.11 -5.91
C LEU A 216 14.72 -16.33 -6.49
N THR A 217 14.96 -16.66 -7.76
CA THR A 217 14.46 -17.89 -8.36
C THR A 217 15.20 -19.12 -7.84
N PRO A 218 14.64 -20.33 -7.95
CA PRO A 218 15.34 -21.56 -7.55
C PRO A 218 16.71 -21.73 -8.20
N GLU A 219 16.85 -21.38 -9.48
CA GLU A 219 18.08 -21.47 -10.26
C GLU A 219 19.14 -20.47 -9.71
N LEU A 220 18.72 -19.24 -9.45
CA LEU A 220 19.58 -18.22 -8.84
C LEU A 220 19.99 -18.62 -7.43
N ALA A 221 19.08 -19.20 -6.64
CA ALA A 221 19.39 -19.67 -5.30
C ALA A 221 20.46 -20.76 -5.31
N GLU A 222 20.43 -21.68 -6.27
CA GLU A 222 21.44 -22.71 -6.46
C GLU A 222 22.79 -22.09 -6.89
N TYR A 223 22.78 -21.20 -7.87
CA TYR A 223 23.97 -20.49 -8.35
C TYR A 223 24.68 -19.73 -7.20
N TYR A 224 23.92 -18.98 -6.41
CA TYR A 224 24.46 -18.21 -5.27
C TYR A 224 24.63 -19.02 -3.99
N LYS A 225 24.34 -20.33 -4.01
CA LYS A 225 24.46 -21.27 -2.88
C LYS A 225 23.64 -20.87 -1.66
N VAL A 226 22.41 -20.37 -1.89
CA VAL A 226 21.47 -19.99 -0.84
C VAL A 226 20.67 -21.23 -0.41
N LYS A 227 20.99 -21.79 0.74
CA LYS A 227 20.44 -23.09 1.22
C LYS A 227 18.92 -23.11 1.32
N ASP A 228 18.33 -22.03 1.87
CA ASP A 228 16.89 -21.94 2.12
C ASP A 228 16.09 -21.52 0.87
N LYS A 229 16.76 -21.30 -0.25
CA LYS A 229 16.17 -20.84 -1.53
C LYS A 229 15.26 -19.61 -1.39
N LYS A 230 15.48 -18.79 -0.35
CA LYS A 230 14.71 -17.58 -0.03
C LYS A 230 15.64 -16.38 0.09
N GLY A 231 15.16 -15.22 -0.35
CA GLY A 231 15.89 -13.96 -0.28
C GLY A 231 15.64 -13.09 -1.50
N VAL A 232 16.32 -11.97 -1.56
CA VAL A 232 16.16 -10.94 -2.59
C VAL A 232 17.52 -10.65 -3.19
N LEU A 233 17.65 -10.86 -4.49
CA LEU A 233 18.88 -10.54 -5.22
C LEU A 233 18.98 -9.02 -5.43
N VAL A 234 20.10 -8.44 -5.03
CA VAL A 234 20.48 -7.06 -5.36
C VAL A 234 21.06 -7.08 -6.77
N ILE A 235 20.35 -6.48 -7.72
CA ILE A 235 20.84 -6.28 -9.09
C ILE A 235 21.85 -5.17 -9.09
N HIS A 236 21.50 -4.04 -8.43
CA HIS A 236 22.36 -2.86 -8.38
C HIS A 236 22.12 -2.08 -7.08
N ALA A 237 23.22 -1.66 -6.42
CA ALA A 237 23.19 -0.73 -5.32
C ALA A 237 23.41 0.68 -5.87
N ILE A 238 22.34 1.51 -5.82
CA ILE A 238 22.29 2.82 -6.49
C ILE A 238 23.28 3.77 -5.83
N GLU A 239 24.16 4.38 -6.63
CA GLU A 239 25.21 5.29 -6.18
C GLU A 239 24.65 6.50 -5.41
N GLY A 240 25.35 6.87 -4.34
CA GLY A 240 24.97 7.98 -3.46
C GLY A 240 23.82 7.67 -2.49
N TYR A 241 23.24 6.47 -2.52
CA TYR A 241 22.15 6.06 -1.63
C TYR A 241 22.63 5.19 -0.45
N PRO A 242 21.76 4.95 0.55
CA PRO A 242 22.14 4.23 1.78
C PRO A 242 22.75 2.85 1.56
N ALA A 243 22.27 2.09 0.59
CA ALA A 243 22.75 0.75 0.31
C ALA A 243 24.22 0.74 -0.09
N GLU A 244 24.57 1.54 -1.08
CA GLU A 244 25.94 1.68 -1.58
C GLU A 244 26.86 2.19 -0.46
N LYS A 245 26.50 3.29 0.23
CA LYS A 245 27.26 3.86 1.36
C LYS A 245 27.39 2.90 2.53
N GLY A 246 26.41 2.04 2.73
CA GLY A 246 26.41 1.00 3.76
C GLY A 246 27.15 -0.27 3.37
N GLY A 247 27.69 -0.33 2.15
CA GLY A 247 28.51 -1.43 1.64
C GLY A 247 27.72 -2.63 1.10
N ILE A 248 26.44 -2.46 0.74
CA ILE A 248 25.71 -3.42 -0.12
C ILE A 248 26.34 -3.36 -1.50
N LYS A 249 26.45 -4.49 -2.16
CA LYS A 249 27.04 -4.64 -3.50
C LYS A 249 26.08 -5.40 -4.41
N ASP A 250 26.29 -5.25 -5.70
CA ASP A 250 25.65 -6.06 -6.70
C ASP A 250 25.91 -7.55 -6.43
N ASN A 251 24.92 -8.38 -6.70
CA ASN A 251 24.89 -9.82 -6.41
C ASN A 251 24.85 -10.21 -4.91
N ASP A 252 24.62 -9.28 -4.00
CA ASP A 252 24.25 -9.63 -2.63
C ASP A 252 22.84 -10.23 -2.59
N ILE A 253 22.61 -11.22 -1.72
CA ILE A 253 21.27 -11.75 -1.48
C ILE A 253 20.80 -11.30 -0.11
N ILE A 254 19.87 -10.36 -0.05
CA ILE A 254 19.27 -9.91 1.21
C ILE A 254 18.30 -10.98 1.72
N ILE A 255 18.52 -11.45 2.94
CA ILE A 255 17.73 -12.51 3.60
C ILE A 255 17.04 -12.03 4.88
N GLY A 256 17.30 -10.79 5.32
CA GLY A 256 16.67 -10.26 6.52
C GLY A 256 16.93 -8.79 6.76
N VAL A 257 16.00 -8.16 7.48
CA VAL A 257 16.04 -6.77 7.93
C VAL A 257 15.70 -6.75 9.42
N ASP A 258 16.59 -6.19 10.25
CA ASP A 258 16.56 -6.29 11.72
C ASP A 258 16.42 -7.78 12.14
N ARG A 259 15.28 -8.18 12.73
CA ARG A 259 15.02 -9.57 13.13
C ARG A 259 13.98 -10.27 12.24
N LYS A 260 13.52 -9.59 11.16
CA LYS A 260 12.54 -10.13 10.23
C LYS A 260 13.26 -10.82 9.07
N THR A 261 12.85 -12.04 8.74
CA THR A 261 13.29 -12.72 7.51
C THR A 261 12.66 -12.04 6.29
N VAL A 262 13.36 -12.10 5.17
CA VAL A 262 12.93 -11.57 3.88
C VAL A 262 13.01 -12.69 2.85
N SER A 263 11.90 -12.91 2.16
CA SER A 263 11.77 -13.97 1.14
C SER A 263 11.53 -13.42 -0.26
N THR A 264 10.92 -12.23 -0.37
CA THR A 264 10.57 -11.60 -1.65
C THR A 264 10.99 -10.13 -1.70
N ALA A 265 11.17 -9.60 -2.92
CA ALA A 265 11.47 -8.19 -3.17
C ALA A 265 10.40 -7.26 -2.57
N ARG A 266 9.14 -7.69 -2.63
CA ARG A 266 8.02 -6.95 -2.06
C ARG A 266 8.06 -6.90 -0.53
N GLU A 267 8.31 -8.04 0.13
CA GLU A 267 8.52 -8.06 1.60
C GLU A 267 9.64 -7.11 2.01
N LEU A 268 10.77 -7.13 1.29
CA LEU A 268 11.88 -6.21 1.54
C LEU A 268 11.43 -4.75 1.38
N SER A 269 10.74 -4.42 0.30
CA SER A 269 10.25 -3.06 0.02
C SER A 269 9.29 -2.58 1.11
N ASN A 270 8.32 -3.41 1.52
CA ASN A 270 7.35 -3.07 2.57
C ASN A 270 8.03 -2.88 3.93
N ILE A 271 8.97 -3.76 4.29
CA ILE A 271 9.73 -3.64 5.55
C ILE A 271 10.56 -2.34 5.54
N ILE A 272 11.33 -2.08 4.48
CA ILE A 272 12.16 -0.87 4.38
C ILE A 272 11.30 0.39 4.40
N ALA A 273 10.20 0.43 3.65
CA ALA A 273 9.28 1.57 3.61
C ALA A 273 8.68 1.91 4.98
N SER A 274 8.45 0.89 5.83
CA SER A 274 7.92 1.08 7.19
C SER A 274 8.94 1.56 8.23
N ILE A 275 10.23 1.55 7.89
CA ILE A 275 11.29 1.97 8.80
C ILE A 275 11.40 3.49 8.82
N ALA A 276 11.48 4.06 10.02
CA ALA A 276 11.66 5.50 10.19
C ALA A 276 12.95 5.99 9.51
N VAL A 277 12.85 7.13 8.84
CA VAL A 277 14.00 7.80 8.22
C VAL A 277 15.06 8.10 9.27
N ASN A 278 16.32 7.95 8.89
CA ASN A 278 17.52 8.07 9.74
C ASN A 278 17.72 6.94 10.78
N LYS A 279 16.81 5.96 10.88
CA LYS A 279 17.04 4.79 11.73
C LYS A 279 18.18 3.94 11.16
N ARG A 280 19.10 3.52 12.04
CA ARG A 280 20.14 2.54 11.73
C ARG A 280 19.55 1.14 11.80
N THR A 281 19.58 0.41 10.70
CA THR A 281 18.88 -0.86 10.50
C THR A 281 19.89 -1.94 10.11
N ALA A 282 19.73 -3.12 10.70
CA ALA A 282 20.57 -4.28 10.39
C ALA A 282 20.05 -4.99 9.14
N ILE A 283 20.83 -4.99 8.06
CA ILE A 283 20.54 -5.73 6.83
C ILE A 283 21.40 -7.00 6.83
N THR A 284 20.75 -8.14 6.87
CA THR A 284 21.41 -9.45 6.79
C THR A 284 21.38 -9.94 5.36
N LEU A 285 22.54 -10.27 4.81
CA LEU A 285 22.71 -10.71 3.44
C LEU A 285 23.68 -11.89 3.32
N ILE A 286 23.66 -12.55 2.18
CA ILE A 286 24.64 -13.55 1.75
C ILE A 286 25.48 -12.93 0.64
N ARG A 287 26.81 -12.97 0.79
CA ARG A 287 27.81 -12.54 -0.21
C ARG A 287 28.84 -13.63 -0.36
N ASN A 288 29.02 -14.15 -1.59
CA ASN A 288 29.93 -15.26 -1.89
C ASN A 288 29.72 -16.47 -0.94
N GLY A 289 28.47 -16.85 -0.73
CA GLY A 289 28.08 -17.97 0.14
C GLY A 289 28.23 -17.72 1.65
N LYS A 290 28.69 -16.53 2.07
CA LYS A 290 28.90 -16.19 3.50
C LYS A 290 27.85 -15.19 3.97
N LYS A 291 27.23 -15.49 5.13
CA LYS A 291 26.29 -14.58 5.81
C LYS A 291 27.05 -13.38 6.39
N LYS A 292 26.51 -12.17 6.13
CA LYS A 292 27.02 -10.89 6.67
C LYS A 292 25.85 -10.07 7.18
N THR A 293 26.12 -9.18 8.14
CA THR A 293 25.18 -8.16 8.59
C THR A 293 25.82 -6.80 8.44
N LEU A 294 25.13 -5.91 7.74
CA LEU A 294 25.50 -4.51 7.56
C LEU A 294 24.51 -3.64 8.34
N TYR A 295 25.01 -2.52 8.88
CA TYR A 295 24.18 -1.56 9.59
C TYR A 295 24.04 -0.29 8.75
N ILE A 296 22.86 -0.07 8.20
CA ILE A 296 22.61 0.97 7.22
C ILE A 296 21.62 1.99 7.77
N LYS A 297 21.93 3.28 7.60
CA LYS A 297 21.02 4.36 7.95
C LYS A 297 20.04 4.58 6.83
N ILE A 298 18.73 4.33 7.08
CA ILE A 298 17.67 4.43 6.08
C ILE A 298 17.44 5.90 5.71
N ALA A 299 17.36 6.20 4.42
CA ALA A 299 17.02 7.54 3.91
C ALA A 299 15.51 7.71 3.72
N LYS A 300 15.07 8.94 3.44
CA LYS A 300 13.72 9.21 2.92
C LYS A 300 13.65 8.74 1.46
N GLN A 301 12.55 8.09 1.08
CA GLN A 301 12.29 7.74 -0.32
C GLN A 301 12.25 9.03 -1.16
N PRO A 302 13.03 9.13 -2.24
CA PRO A 302 12.94 10.26 -3.17
C PRO A 302 11.56 10.30 -3.85
N ASP A 303 11.16 11.48 -4.29
CA ASP A 303 10.00 11.62 -5.17
C ASP A 303 10.26 11.00 -6.56
N GLU A 304 9.19 10.70 -7.28
CA GLU A 304 9.27 10.02 -8.58
C GLU A 304 10.00 10.87 -9.64
N GLU A 305 9.89 12.19 -9.55
CA GLU A 305 10.60 13.09 -10.46
C GLU A 305 12.12 13.03 -10.24
N SER A 306 12.55 13.02 -9.00
CA SER A 306 13.98 12.87 -8.64
C SER A 306 14.56 11.53 -9.06
N LEU A 307 13.79 10.45 -8.92
CA LEU A 307 14.18 9.12 -9.40
C LEU A 307 14.25 9.06 -10.93
N ALA A 308 13.27 9.65 -11.62
CA ALA A 308 13.24 9.68 -13.08
C ALA A 308 14.39 10.54 -13.67
N ARG A 309 14.76 11.64 -13.03
CA ARG A 309 15.92 12.46 -13.42
C ARG A 309 17.23 11.68 -13.31
N LYS A 310 17.47 11.03 -12.17
CA LYS A 310 18.67 10.21 -11.98
C LYS A 310 18.72 9.00 -12.91
N GLY A 311 17.60 8.37 -13.21
CA GLY A 311 17.52 7.28 -14.19
C GLY A 311 17.96 7.74 -15.58
N LYS A 312 17.51 8.92 -16.03
CA LYS A 312 17.93 9.51 -17.32
C LYS A 312 19.40 9.90 -17.35
N GLU A 313 19.96 10.39 -16.25
CA GLU A 313 21.39 10.72 -16.15
C GLU A 313 22.25 9.45 -16.26
N LEU A 314 21.86 8.37 -15.59
CA LEU A 314 22.55 7.07 -15.67
C LEU A 314 22.44 6.41 -17.06
N ASP A 315 21.29 6.53 -17.73
CA ASP A 315 21.11 6.04 -19.10
C ASP A 315 21.95 6.86 -20.09
N ALA A 316 22.04 8.18 -19.92
CA ALA A 316 22.86 9.05 -20.77
C ALA A 316 24.38 8.78 -20.58
N GLU A 317 24.84 8.49 -19.39
CA GLU A 317 26.23 8.11 -19.14
C GLU A 317 26.55 6.72 -19.72
N ASN A 318 25.62 5.78 -19.69
CA ASN A 318 25.78 4.47 -20.29
C ASN A 318 25.76 4.51 -21.84
N GLU A 319 24.94 5.38 -22.46
CA GLU A 319 24.96 5.60 -23.91
C GLU A 319 26.29 6.18 -24.41
N LEU A 320 26.92 7.05 -23.63
CA LEU A 320 28.25 7.59 -23.94
C LEU A 320 29.37 6.55 -23.83
N GLY A 321 29.20 5.53 -22.97
CA GLY A 321 30.16 4.44 -22.79
C GLY A 321 30.14 3.36 -23.90
N LEU A 322 29.09 3.26 -24.69
CA LEU A 322 28.90 2.24 -25.75
C LEU A 322 29.34 2.70 -27.14
N LYS A 323 29.91 3.89 -27.32
CA LYS A 323 30.36 4.45 -28.60
C LYS A 323 31.83 4.21 -28.93
N VAL A 324 32.50 3.22 -28.36
CA VAL A 324 33.87 2.87 -28.70
C VAL A 324 33.98 1.39 -28.99
N SER A 325 33.59 1.00 -30.18
CA SER A 325 34.20 -0.13 -30.90
C SER A 325 33.76 -0.11 -32.37
N GLU A 326 34.52 0.55 -33.20
CA GLU A 326 34.81 0.08 -34.55
C GLU A 326 36.12 -0.71 -34.52
#